data_3c01f9dc1db2b9a229cfb1cac572b2a0
#
_entry.id   3c01f9dc1db2b9a229cfb1cac572b2a0
#
_cell.length_a   1.000
_cell.length_b   1.000
_cell.length_c   1.000
_cell.angle_alpha   90.00
_cell.angle_beta   90.00
_cell.angle_gamma   90.00
#
_symmetry.space_group_name_H-M   'P 1'
#
loop_
_entity.id
_entity.type
_entity.pdbx_description
1 polymer ?
#
loop_
_entity_poly.entity_id
_entity_poly.type
_entity_poly.pdbx_seq_one_letter_code
_entity_poly.pdbx_strand_id
1 'polypeptide(L)'
;MEEQNQNWKDVIYEQVPEKENKPKKNISKKMKHMKLVVGAAIAAGVLVPAVFGSFYQIQEQEQAVLVTFGKPKAVTETGLHFKLPFIQEVRKVNTTIQGFPVGYTEENNEMVEAESIMITSDYNFIDVDFFVEYRISDPVAYLYGSREPEQILRNISQSCIRNVIGSYVVDDVLTTGKSGIQAKIKEMIMAQLEQQEIGLM
;
A
#
# COMPACT_ATOMS: atom_id res chain seq x y z
N MET A 1 -36.66 -44.44 -98.08
CA MET A 1 -36.87 -43.26 -97.16
C MET A 1 -37.03 -43.84 -95.77
N GLU A 2 -35.97 -44.03 -95.06
CA GLU A 2 -35.99 -44.46 -93.65
C GLU A 2 -35.39 -43.38 -92.80
N GLU A 3 -36.18 -42.98 -91.82
CA GLU A 3 -35.91 -41.90 -90.88
C GLU A 3 -34.79 -42.30 -89.90
N GLN A 4 -33.77 -41.49 -89.81
CA GLN A 4 -32.82 -41.50 -88.73
C GLN A 4 -33.44 -40.85 -87.49
N ASN A 5 -34.00 -41.63 -86.61
CA ASN A 5 -34.40 -41.20 -85.30
C ASN A 5 -33.21 -41.28 -84.36
N GLN A 6 -32.42 -40.24 -84.38
CA GLN A 6 -31.26 -40.13 -83.53
C GLN A 6 -31.70 -39.72 -82.09
N ASN A 7 -31.52 -40.68 -81.17
CA ASN A 7 -31.95 -40.51 -79.77
C ASN A 7 -31.16 -39.39 -79.07
N TRP A 8 -31.73 -38.22 -79.05
CA TRP A 8 -31.16 -37.03 -78.38
C TRP A 8 -30.90 -37.24 -76.90
N LYS A 9 -31.40 -38.26 -76.24
CA LYS A 9 -31.18 -38.58 -74.81
C LYS A 9 -29.74 -38.98 -74.50
N ASP A 10 -29.07 -39.59 -75.43
CA ASP A 10 -27.71 -40.12 -75.23
C ASP A 10 -26.65 -39.02 -75.35
N VAL A 11 -26.97 -37.88 -75.96
CA VAL A 11 -26.07 -36.77 -76.18
C VAL A 11 -25.98 -35.83 -74.89
N ILE A 12 -27.03 -35.93 -74.09
CA ILE A 12 -27.08 -35.01 -72.87
C ILE A 12 -26.29 -35.54 -71.69
N TYR A 13 -25.95 -36.81 -71.64
CA TYR A 13 -25.29 -37.42 -70.52
C TYR A 13 -23.74 -37.37 -70.58
N GLU A 14 -23.17 -36.91 -71.67
CA GLU A 14 -21.70 -36.98 -71.86
C GLU A 14 -20.96 -35.74 -71.44
N GLN A 15 -21.64 -34.69 -70.85
CA GLN A 15 -21.01 -33.45 -70.42
C GLN A 15 -21.37 -33.03 -68.99
N VAL A 16 -21.62 -33.94 -68.05
CA VAL A 16 -21.68 -33.63 -66.68
C VAL A 16 -20.31 -33.93 -66.08
N PRO A 17 -19.50 -32.90 -65.74
CA PRO A 17 -18.23 -33.13 -65.02
C PRO A 17 -18.54 -33.80 -63.69
N GLU A 18 -18.01 -34.99 -63.49
CA GLU A 18 -18.03 -35.72 -62.23
C GLU A 18 -17.51 -34.77 -61.14
N LYS A 19 -18.36 -34.36 -60.16
CA LYS A 19 -17.96 -33.56 -59.07
C LYS A 19 -16.94 -34.32 -58.24
N GLU A 20 -15.68 -33.98 -58.43
CA GLU A 20 -14.55 -34.44 -57.65
C GLU A 20 -14.90 -34.27 -56.15
N ASN A 21 -15.12 -35.37 -55.48
CA ASN A 21 -15.51 -35.45 -54.09
C ASN A 21 -14.25 -35.15 -53.23
N LYS A 22 -13.87 -33.85 -53.17
CA LYS A 22 -12.78 -33.42 -52.33
C LYS A 22 -13.10 -33.79 -50.88
N PRO A 23 -12.22 -34.51 -50.19
CA PRO A 23 -12.47 -34.92 -48.81
C PRO A 23 -12.71 -33.67 -47.98
N LYS A 24 -13.88 -33.53 -47.33
CA LYS A 24 -14.19 -32.47 -46.38
C LYS A 24 -13.17 -32.54 -45.25
N LYS A 25 -12.11 -31.75 -45.38
CA LYS A 25 -11.07 -31.61 -44.37
C LYS A 25 -11.77 -31.36 -43.03
N ASN A 26 -11.43 -32.14 -42.01
CA ASN A 26 -11.99 -32.08 -40.65
C ASN A 26 -11.63 -30.74 -39.95
N ILE A 27 -12.15 -29.65 -40.50
CA ILE A 27 -11.93 -28.27 -40.00
C ILE A 27 -12.59 -28.07 -38.60
N SER A 28 -13.68 -28.82 -38.34
CA SER A 28 -14.40 -28.68 -37.08
C SER A 28 -13.63 -29.20 -35.85
N LYS A 29 -12.89 -30.31 -36.01
CA LYS A 29 -12.04 -30.84 -34.92
C LYS A 29 -10.85 -29.92 -34.66
N LYS A 30 -10.19 -29.42 -35.71
CA LYS A 30 -9.04 -28.50 -35.58
C LYS A 30 -9.44 -27.16 -34.93
N MET A 31 -10.63 -26.62 -35.25
CA MET A 31 -11.16 -25.42 -34.61
C MET A 31 -11.54 -25.64 -33.14
N LYS A 32 -12.05 -26.80 -32.75
CA LYS A 32 -12.32 -27.14 -31.35
C LYS A 32 -11.02 -27.22 -30.52
N HIS A 33 -9.98 -27.87 -31.03
CA HIS A 33 -8.66 -27.91 -30.39
C HIS A 33 -8.02 -26.53 -30.30
N MET A 34 -8.13 -25.69 -31.34
CA MET A 34 -7.60 -24.35 -31.34
C MET A 34 -8.30 -23.45 -30.29
N LYS A 35 -9.63 -23.53 -30.15
CA LYS A 35 -10.38 -22.83 -29.09
C LYS A 35 -9.99 -23.32 -27.69
N LEU A 36 -9.74 -24.61 -27.53
CA LEU A 36 -9.32 -25.21 -26.26
C LEU A 36 -7.89 -24.76 -25.89
N VAL A 37 -6.98 -24.75 -26.85
CA VAL A 37 -5.59 -24.26 -26.65
C VAL A 37 -5.58 -22.76 -26.33
N VAL A 38 -6.35 -21.95 -27.03
CA VAL A 38 -6.47 -20.51 -26.74
C VAL A 38 -7.11 -20.29 -25.37
N GLY A 39 -8.15 -21.03 -25.00
CA GLY A 39 -8.75 -20.99 -23.67
C GLY A 39 -7.79 -21.40 -22.57
N ALA A 40 -7.01 -22.45 -22.77
CA ALA A 40 -5.98 -22.89 -21.82
C ALA A 40 -4.83 -21.88 -21.71
N ALA A 41 -4.42 -21.24 -22.81
CA ALA A 41 -3.41 -20.18 -22.78
C ALA A 41 -3.87 -18.93 -22.01
N ILE A 42 -5.14 -18.53 -22.21
CA ILE A 42 -5.73 -17.41 -21.44
C ILE A 42 -5.86 -17.79 -19.96
N ALA A 43 -6.33 -18.99 -19.66
CA ALA A 43 -6.44 -19.49 -18.28
C ALA A 43 -5.05 -19.55 -17.59
N ALA A 44 -4.04 -20.05 -18.26
CA ALA A 44 -2.66 -20.06 -17.76
C ALA A 44 -2.11 -18.64 -17.59
N GLY A 45 -2.39 -17.73 -18.52
CA GLY A 45 -1.99 -16.32 -18.46
C GLY A 45 -2.60 -15.56 -17.26
N VAL A 46 -3.75 -16.00 -16.73
CA VAL A 46 -4.37 -15.43 -15.53
C VAL A 46 -3.97 -16.18 -14.27
N LEU A 47 -3.92 -17.51 -14.31
CA LEU A 47 -3.63 -18.33 -13.12
C LEU A 47 -2.17 -18.22 -12.68
N VAL A 48 -1.21 -18.16 -13.61
CA VAL A 48 0.21 -18.07 -13.26
C VAL A 48 0.53 -16.79 -12.46
N PRO A 49 0.22 -15.56 -12.93
CA PRO A 49 0.46 -14.37 -12.15
C PRO A 49 -0.41 -14.31 -10.88
N ALA A 50 -1.59 -14.92 -10.85
CA ALA A 50 -2.42 -15.03 -9.66
C ALA A 50 -1.72 -15.84 -8.56
N VAL A 51 -1.11 -16.98 -8.89
CA VAL A 51 -0.36 -17.80 -7.92
C VAL A 51 0.86 -17.05 -7.40
N PHE A 52 1.66 -16.43 -8.27
CA PHE A 52 2.84 -15.66 -7.85
C PHE A 52 2.47 -14.40 -7.04
N GLY A 53 1.34 -13.76 -7.33
CA GLY A 53 0.82 -12.61 -6.61
C GLY A 53 0.13 -12.95 -5.27
N SER A 54 -0.02 -14.25 -4.95
CA SER A 54 -0.71 -14.70 -3.73
C SER A 54 0.17 -14.72 -2.49
N PHE A 55 1.47 -14.59 -2.63
CA PHE A 55 2.40 -14.65 -1.50
C PHE A 55 2.99 -13.28 -1.20
N TYR A 56 3.14 -12.97 0.10
CA TYR A 56 3.88 -11.81 0.57
C TYR A 56 4.63 -12.17 1.85
N GLN A 57 5.76 -11.51 2.07
CA GLN A 57 6.61 -11.72 3.23
C GLN A 57 6.60 -10.49 4.12
N ILE A 58 6.49 -10.68 5.43
CA ILE A 58 6.62 -9.64 6.46
C ILE A 58 7.98 -9.84 7.15
N GLN A 59 8.78 -8.77 7.19
CA GLN A 59 10.08 -8.75 7.88
C GLN A 59 9.88 -8.45 9.37
N GLU A 60 10.92 -8.68 10.20
CA GLU A 60 10.84 -8.44 11.64
C GLU A 60 10.55 -6.98 12.02
N GLN A 61 10.95 -6.06 11.17
CA GLN A 61 10.77 -4.61 11.35
C GLN A 61 9.54 -4.05 10.64
N GLU A 62 8.71 -4.92 10.09
CA GLU A 62 7.51 -4.57 9.35
C GLU A 62 6.26 -5.18 9.99
N GLN A 63 5.16 -4.50 9.84
CA GLN A 63 3.82 -5.06 10.01
C GLN A 63 3.03 -4.82 8.73
N ALA A 64 2.05 -5.67 8.48
CA ALA A 64 1.19 -5.52 7.31
C ALA A 64 -0.25 -5.29 7.71
N VAL A 65 -0.96 -4.51 6.90
CA VAL A 65 -2.41 -4.39 6.95
C VAL A 65 -2.99 -5.08 5.74
N LEU A 66 -3.73 -6.14 5.96
CA LEU A 66 -4.46 -6.88 4.95
C LEU A 66 -5.85 -6.28 4.80
N VAL A 67 -6.13 -5.68 3.66
CA VAL A 67 -7.43 -5.10 3.36
C VAL A 67 -8.24 -6.06 2.52
N THR A 68 -9.37 -6.53 3.05
CA THR A 68 -10.30 -7.43 2.36
C THR A 68 -11.63 -6.70 2.15
N PHE A 69 -11.99 -6.44 0.90
CA PHE A 69 -13.20 -5.67 0.55
C PHE A 69 -13.35 -4.35 1.34
N GLY A 70 -12.25 -3.61 1.50
CA GLY A 70 -12.23 -2.34 2.22
C GLY A 70 -12.15 -2.44 3.75
N LYS A 71 -12.12 -3.65 4.33
CA LYS A 71 -11.95 -3.85 5.78
C LYS A 71 -10.48 -4.12 6.10
N PRO A 72 -9.79 -3.22 6.80
CA PRO A 72 -8.40 -3.42 7.20
C PRO A 72 -8.30 -4.38 8.39
N LYS A 73 -7.27 -5.23 8.39
CA LYS A 73 -6.90 -6.12 9.50
C LYS A 73 -5.38 -6.11 9.64
N ALA A 74 -4.88 -5.86 10.83
CA ALA A 74 -3.45 -5.95 11.12
C ALA A 74 -2.96 -7.41 11.08
N VAL A 75 -1.78 -7.62 10.49
CA VAL A 75 -1.03 -8.86 10.49
C VAL A 75 0.36 -8.55 11.05
N THR A 76 0.61 -9.01 12.27
CA THR A 76 1.84 -8.71 13.04
C THR A 76 2.85 -9.84 13.00
N GLU A 77 2.43 -11.03 12.56
CA GLU A 77 3.30 -12.19 12.47
C GLU A 77 4.29 -12.03 11.30
N THR A 78 5.56 -12.27 11.58
CA THR A 78 6.63 -12.26 10.58
C THR A 78 6.64 -13.55 9.76
N GLY A 79 7.18 -13.48 8.55
CA GLY A 79 7.30 -14.63 7.67
C GLY A 79 6.50 -14.54 6.39
N LEU A 80 6.26 -15.71 5.78
CA LEU A 80 5.53 -15.83 4.52
C LEU A 80 4.03 -15.99 4.76
N HIS A 81 3.26 -15.11 4.16
CA HIS A 81 1.79 -15.11 4.25
C HIS A 81 1.15 -15.28 2.89
N PHE A 82 -0.09 -15.75 2.91
CA PHE A 82 -0.91 -15.91 1.71
C PHE A 82 -1.99 -14.83 1.66
N LYS A 83 -2.21 -14.27 0.47
CA LYS A 83 -3.34 -13.38 0.18
C LYS A 83 -4.09 -13.84 -1.06
N LEU A 84 -5.37 -13.54 -1.13
CA LEU A 84 -6.18 -13.75 -2.34
C LEU A 84 -5.91 -12.61 -3.34
N PRO A 85 -5.32 -12.90 -4.50
CA PRO A 85 -5.07 -11.89 -5.53
C PRO A 85 -6.40 -11.29 -5.99
N PHE A 86 -6.38 -10.02 -6.40
CA PHE A 86 -7.54 -9.24 -6.86
C PHE A 86 -8.59 -8.87 -5.79
N ILE A 87 -8.61 -9.57 -4.63
CA ILE A 87 -9.60 -9.34 -3.56
C ILE A 87 -8.94 -8.66 -2.36
N GLN A 88 -7.68 -9.01 -2.09
CA GLN A 88 -6.94 -8.54 -0.92
C GLN A 88 -5.77 -7.66 -1.32
N GLU A 89 -5.68 -6.49 -0.70
CA GLU A 89 -4.53 -5.58 -0.78
C GLU A 89 -3.71 -5.69 0.51
N VAL A 90 -2.39 -5.67 0.37
CA VAL A 90 -1.47 -5.68 1.52
C VAL A 90 -0.70 -4.36 1.52
N ARG A 91 -0.77 -3.64 2.63
CA ARG A 91 0.04 -2.46 2.90
C ARG A 91 0.97 -2.75 4.05
N LYS A 92 2.25 -2.51 3.85
CA LYS A 92 3.27 -2.71 4.87
C LYS A 92 3.65 -1.38 5.48
N VAL A 93 3.90 -1.40 6.78
CA VAL A 93 4.42 -0.26 7.53
C VAL A 93 5.68 -0.68 8.26
N ASN A 94 6.65 0.23 8.32
CA ASN A 94 7.87 0.05 9.09
C ASN A 94 7.58 0.40 10.55
N THR A 95 7.88 -0.52 11.48
CA THR A 95 7.65 -0.36 12.92
C THR A 95 8.93 -0.03 13.70
N THR A 96 10.04 0.26 12.98
CA THR A 96 11.25 0.75 13.62
C THR A 96 11.02 2.12 14.26
N ILE A 97 11.89 2.48 15.19
CA ILE A 97 11.90 3.82 15.76
C ILE A 97 12.30 4.80 14.66
N GLN A 98 11.49 5.82 14.50
CA GLN A 98 11.66 6.95 13.61
C GLN A 98 11.66 8.22 14.45
N GLY A 99 12.04 9.34 13.87
CA GLY A 99 12.03 10.60 14.60
C GLY A 99 12.09 11.80 13.67
N PHE A 100 11.86 12.97 14.25
CA PHE A 100 11.99 14.26 13.57
C PHE A 100 12.48 15.33 14.53
N PRO A 101 13.23 16.31 14.02
CA PRO A 101 13.65 17.47 14.80
C PRO A 101 12.50 18.46 15.00
N VAL A 102 12.52 19.16 16.13
CA VAL A 102 11.69 20.33 16.43
C VAL A 102 12.61 21.46 16.87
N GLY A 103 12.54 22.58 16.16
CA GLY A 103 13.40 23.75 16.39
C GLY A 103 14.55 23.89 15.40
N TYR A 104 14.89 22.84 14.67
CA TYR A 104 15.94 22.85 13.65
C TYR A 104 15.61 21.98 12.45
N THR A 105 16.32 22.18 11.34
CA THR A 105 16.22 21.36 10.12
C THR A 105 17.20 20.18 10.18
N GLU A 106 16.80 19.03 9.68
CA GLU A 106 17.63 17.81 9.68
C GLU A 106 18.82 17.91 8.71
N GLU A 107 18.66 18.64 7.59
CA GLU A 107 19.65 18.68 6.52
C GLU A 107 20.94 19.45 6.89
N ASN A 108 20.81 20.58 7.57
CA ASN A 108 21.92 21.50 7.82
C ASN A 108 21.99 22.03 9.28
N ASN A 109 21.16 21.51 10.17
CA ASN A 109 21.02 21.98 11.56
C ASN A 109 20.74 23.50 11.67
N GLU A 110 20.11 24.09 10.64
CA GLU A 110 19.67 25.47 10.74
C GLU A 110 18.48 25.60 11.68
N MET A 111 18.54 26.62 12.52
CA MET A 111 17.49 26.95 13.47
C MET A 111 16.20 27.35 12.76
N VAL A 112 15.09 26.78 13.20
CA VAL A 112 13.74 27.19 12.80
C VAL A 112 13.14 28.03 13.91
N GLU A 113 13.38 29.37 13.88
CA GLU A 113 12.95 30.32 14.91
C GLU A 113 11.49 30.15 15.34
N ALA A 114 10.60 29.87 14.39
CA ALA A 114 9.18 29.65 14.65
C ALA A 114 8.91 28.43 15.54
N GLU A 115 9.81 27.49 15.61
CA GLU A 115 9.70 26.25 16.40
C GLU A 115 10.57 26.30 17.67
N SER A 116 11.78 26.87 17.60
CA SER A 116 12.79 26.83 18.65
C SER A 116 12.60 27.93 19.68
N ILE A 117 12.21 29.17 19.28
CA ILE A 117 12.07 30.27 20.20
C ILE A 117 10.80 30.14 21.04
N MET A 118 10.99 30.12 22.37
CA MET A 118 9.91 29.98 23.35
C MET A 118 10.06 30.99 24.46
N ILE A 119 8.98 31.21 25.21
CA ILE A 119 8.94 32.12 26.36
C ILE A 119 8.74 31.28 27.62
N THR A 120 9.61 31.46 28.61
CA THR A 120 9.54 30.84 29.94
C THR A 120 8.53 31.55 30.84
N SER A 121 8.22 30.96 32.01
CA SER A 121 7.26 31.53 32.99
C SER A 121 7.69 32.87 33.58
N ASP A 122 8.99 33.15 33.56
CA ASP A 122 9.61 34.41 34.03
C ASP A 122 9.92 35.39 32.88
N TYR A 123 9.23 35.20 31.72
CA TYR A 123 9.26 36.08 30.53
C TYR A 123 10.62 36.19 29.84
N ASN A 124 11.47 35.20 29.97
CA ASN A 124 12.71 35.13 29.19
C ASN A 124 12.48 34.39 27.84
N PHE A 125 13.13 34.88 26.79
CA PHE A 125 13.21 34.17 25.54
C PHE A 125 14.32 33.13 25.62
N ILE A 126 14.01 31.93 25.18
CA ILE A 126 14.92 30.79 25.16
C ILE A 126 14.84 30.08 23.81
N ASP A 127 15.99 29.65 23.33
CA ASP A 127 16.11 28.79 22.16
C ASP A 127 16.25 27.32 22.60
N VAL A 128 15.34 26.46 22.19
CA VAL A 128 15.28 25.07 22.65
C VAL A 128 14.99 24.12 21.47
N ASP A 129 15.88 23.17 21.33
CA ASP A 129 15.79 22.12 20.30
C ASP A 129 15.40 20.80 20.92
N PHE A 130 14.58 20.06 20.20
CA PHE A 130 14.16 18.72 20.56
C PHE A 130 14.28 17.76 19.38
N PHE A 131 14.52 16.49 19.68
CA PHE A 131 14.34 15.39 18.75
C PHE A 131 13.24 14.47 19.29
N VAL A 132 12.18 14.31 18.53
CA VAL A 132 11.03 13.49 18.92
C VAL A 132 11.13 12.14 18.22
N GLU A 133 11.27 11.08 19.01
CA GLU A 133 11.26 9.71 18.54
C GLU A 133 9.88 9.09 18.70
N TYR A 134 9.44 8.32 17.69
CA TYR A 134 8.17 7.62 17.70
C TYR A 134 8.27 6.30 16.97
N ARG A 135 7.29 5.44 17.16
CA ARG A 135 7.08 4.24 16.38
C ARG A 135 5.61 4.00 16.09
N ILE A 136 5.34 3.21 15.06
CA ILE A 136 3.98 2.79 14.73
C ILE A 136 3.58 1.67 15.67
N SER A 137 2.55 1.88 16.50
CA SER A 137 1.98 0.93 17.46
C SER A 137 0.76 0.21 16.91
N ASP A 138 -0.07 0.90 16.14
CA ASP A 138 -1.22 0.34 15.45
C ASP A 138 -1.16 0.70 13.96
N PRO A 139 -0.81 -0.26 13.09
CA PRO A 139 -0.68 -0.01 11.66
C PRO A 139 -2.02 0.29 10.97
N VAL A 140 -3.16 -0.15 11.54
CA VAL A 140 -4.49 0.14 10.97
C VAL A 140 -4.85 1.59 11.26
N ALA A 141 -4.73 2.03 12.50
CA ALA A 141 -4.96 3.42 12.88
C ALA A 141 -4.01 4.38 12.14
N TYR A 142 -2.74 4.01 11.99
CA TYR A 142 -1.75 4.80 11.25
C TYR A 142 -2.13 5.00 9.77
N LEU A 143 -2.54 3.92 9.06
CA LEU A 143 -2.84 3.99 7.63
C LEU A 143 -4.23 4.52 7.29
N TYR A 144 -5.18 4.40 8.22
CA TYR A 144 -6.60 4.65 7.94
C TYR A 144 -7.28 5.58 8.96
N GLY A 145 -6.68 5.84 10.11
CA GLY A 145 -7.21 6.74 11.13
C GLY A 145 -7.07 8.22 10.77
N SER A 146 -5.94 8.58 10.14
CA SER A 146 -5.67 9.95 9.72
C SER A 146 -4.96 9.98 8.36
N ARG A 147 -5.05 11.13 7.69
CA ARG A 147 -4.33 11.33 6.41
C ARG A 147 -2.82 11.55 6.64
N GLU A 148 -2.45 12.27 7.69
CA GLU A 148 -1.09 12.70 7.97
C GLU A 148 -0.77 12.52 9.47
N PRO A 149 -0.67 11.28 9.97
CA PRO A 149 -0.48 11.02 11.40
C PRO A 149 0.83 11.61 11.96
N GLU A 150 1.89 11.63 11.15
CA GLU A 150 3.18 12.23 11.53
C GLU A 150 3.09 13.75 11.71
N GLN A 151 2.34 14.43 10.85
CA GLN A 151 2.13 15.88 10.99
C GLN A 151 1.28 16.20 12.23
N ILE A 152 0.31 15.35 12.56
CA ILE A 152 -0.46 15.48 13.80
C ILE A 152 0.45 15.33 15.01
N LEU A 153 1.32 14.29 15.02
CA LEU A 153 2.30 14.08 16.08
C LEU A 153 3.24 15.30 16.24
N ARG A 154 3.75 15.86 15.10
CA ARG A 154 4.60 17.04 15.12
C ARG A 154 3.89 18.23 15.77
N ASN A 155 2.65 18.50 15.39
CA ASN A 155 1.86 19.60 15.94
C ASN A 155 1.57 19.41 17.44
N ILE A 156 1.23 18.20 17.86
CA ILE A 156 1.06 17.84 19.28
C ILE A 156 2.36 18.06 20.04
N SER A 157 3.47 17.57 19.50
CA SER A 157 4.80 17.70 20.13
C SER A 157 5.18 19.16 20.33
N GLN A 158 5.05 20.00 19.31
CA GLN A 158 5.33 21.44 19.41
C GLN A 158 4.44 22.13 20.46
N SER A 159 3.15 21.79 20.48
CA SER A 159 2.22 22.34 21.47
C SER A 159 2.57 21.92 22.89
N CYS A 160 2.88 20.63 23.12
CA CYS A 160 3.27 20.13 24.44
C CYS A 160 4.59 20.73 24.92
N ILE A 161 5.60 20.81 24.04
CA ILE A 161 6.90 21.40 24.33
C ILE A 161 6.73 22.84 24.80
N ARG A 162 6.01 23.69 24.04
CA ARG A 162 5.76 25.08 24.39
C ARG A 162 5.02 25.22 25.70
N ASN A 163 4.01 24.40 25.93
CA ASN A 163 3.21 24.44 27.15
C ASN A 163 4.07 24.12 28.37
N VAL A 164 4.90 23.07 28.30
CA VAL A 164 5.77 22.68 29.41
C VAL A 164 6.85 23.71 29.62
N ILE A 165 7.60 24.13 28.59
CA ILE A 165 8.66 25.14 28.69
C ILE A 165 8.11 26.46 29.31
N GLY A 166 6.94 26.91 28.84
CA GLY A 166 6.29 28.11 29.37
C GLY A 166 5.84 28.01 30.82
N SER A 167 5.84 26.82 31.43
CA SER A 167 5.53 26.63 32.86
C SER A 167 6.76 26.61 33.77
N TYR A 168 7.99 26.63 33.23
CA TYR A 168 9.23 26.66 34.00
C TYR A 168 9.94 28.00 33.88
N VAL A 169 10.74 28.32 34.89
CA VAL A 169 11.66 29.45 34.84
C VAL A 169 12.90 29.12 34.03
N VAL A 170 13.56 30.10 33.43
CA VAL A 170 14.69 29.92 32.53
C VAL A 170 15.82 29.09 33.16
N ASP A 171 16.14 29.32 34.42
CA ASP A 171 17.20 28.59 35.12
C ASP A 171 16.93 27.09 35.23
N ASP A 172 15.69 26.68 35.45
CA ASP A 172 15.32 25.27 35.50
C ASP A 172 15.44 24.63 34.12
N VAL A 173 15.05 25.32 33.06
CA VAL A 173 15.17 24.82 31.68
C VAL A 173 16.63 24.60 31.28
N LEU A 174 17.52 25.55 31.65
CA LEU A 174 18.93 25.51 31.27
C LEU A 174 19.78 24.55 32.12
N THR A 175 19.34 24.23 33.34
CA THR A 175 20.18 23.52 34.31
C THR A 175 19.58 22.17 34.77
N THR A 176 19.01 22.15 35.95
CA THR A 176 18.64 20.90 36.66
C THR A 176 17.28 20.35 36.26
N GLY A 177 16.42 21.16 35.65
CA GLY A 177 15.06 20.77 35.25
C GLY A 177 14.97 19.88 34.02
N LYS A 178 16.03 19.77 33.24
CA LYS A 178 16.01 19.16 31.89
C LYS A 178 15.37 17.77 31.83
N SER A 179 15.75 16.86 32.71
CA SER A 179 15.20 15.50 32.73
C SER A 179 13.72 15.48 33.15
N GLY A 180 13.34 16.31 34.12
CA GLY A 180 11.94 16.44 34.54
C GLY A 180 11.06 17.06 33.47
N ILE A 181 11.57 18.05 32.76
CA ILE A 181 10.91 18.72 31.63
C ILE A 181 10.69 17.71 30.50
N GLN A 182 11.71 16.93 30.11
CA GLN A 182 11.59 15.88 29.09
C GLN A 182 10.54 14.84 29.47
N ALA A 183 10.54 14.36 30.72
CA ALA A 183 9.55 13.41 31.22
C ALA A 183 8.12 13.98 31.13
N LYS A 184 7.95 15.24 31.51
CA LYS A 184 6.65 15.92 31.47
C LYS A 184 6.14 16.15 30.04
N ILE A 185 7.02 16.53 29.11
CA ILE A 185 6.69 16.68 27.70
C ILE A 185 6.23 15.32 27.15
N LYS A 186 7.00 14.25 27.39
CA LYS A 186 6.67 12.90 26.96
C LYS A 186 5.30 12.46 27.49
N GLU A 187 5.04 12.64 28.78
CA GLU A 187 3.74 12.30 29.38
C GLU A 187 2.58 13.03 28.70
N MET A 188 2.74 14.32 28.43
CA MET A 188 1.70 15.13 27.77
C MET A 188 1.48 14.70 26.31
N ILE A 189 2.56 14.44 25.56
CA ILE A 189 2.44 13.94 24.17
C ILE A 189 1.70 12.60 24.17
N MET A 190 2.08 11.66 25.03
CA MET A 190 1.44 10.35 25.13
C MET A 190 -0.06 10.45 25.45
N ALA A 191 -0.42 11.29 26.42
CA ALA A 191 -1.82 11.51 26.78
C ALA A 191 -2.66 12.10 25.63
N GLN A 192 -2.07 12.97 24.82
CA GLN A 192 -2.75 13.52 23.64
C GLN A 192 -2.85 12.51 22.50
N LEU A 193 -1.82 11.69 22.27
CA LEU A 193 -1.83 10.65 21.25
C LEU A 193 -2.90 9.59 21.50
N GLU A 194 -3.10 9.20 22.77
CA GLU A 194 -4.18 8.25 23.13
C GLU A 194 -5.57 8.77 22.73
N GLN A 195 -5.79 10.09 22.80
CA GLN A 195 -7.07 10.71 22.41
C GLN A 195 -7.27 10.78 20.89
N GLN A 196 -6.19 10.83 20.13
CA GLN A 196 -6.24 11.01 18.66
C GLN A 196 -6.34 9.70 17.89
N GLU A 197 -6.01 8.57 18.52
CA GLU A 197 -6.07 7.21 17.90
C GLU A 197 -5.37 7.14 16.52
N ILE A 198 -4.22 7.83 16.37
CA ILE A 198 -3.49 7.88 15.07
C ILE A 198 -2.50 6.74 14.87
N GLY A 199 -2.42 5.78 15.82
CA GLY A 199 -1.58 4.59 15.73
C GLY A 199 -0.09 4.82 15.95
N LEU A 200 0.31 5.97 16.50
CA LEU A 200 1.67 6.32 16.89
C LEU A 200 1.86 6.25 18.42
N MET A 201 3.11 5.99 18.83
CA MET A 201 3.50 5.89 20.25
C MET A 201 4.88 6.50 20.43
#